data_34834013780356f3560ead178fdf0b9e
#
_entry.id   34834013780356f3560ead178fdf0b9e
#
_cell.length_a   1.000
_cell.length_b   1.000
_cell.length_c   1.000
_cell.angle_alpha   90.00
_cell.angle_beta   90.00
_cell.angle_gamma   90.00
#
_symmetry.space_group_name_H-M   'P 1'
#
loop_
_entity.id
_entity.type
_entity.pdbx_description
1 polymer ?
#
loop_
_entity_poly.entity_id
_entity_poly.type
_entity_poly.pdbx_seq_one_letter_code
_entity_poly.pdbx_strand_id
1 'polypeptide(L)'
;MVSLKDYCDKFLKGLCICIAVLYSISSASAAENGWTTLISGTDGIENFNINGDADWTAKDNSIQASSGTGPSWLVSKDSYADFVLRVEFWASDDANSGIYVRCADSERITDRTCYEANIFDQRGDPSFGTGAIVHVAPVDEPRPKVGGTWNVFVITMDGDHLMVDLNNKRTVDVRDELLDSGPIGLQWGRGKIRFRKVEIRKL
;
A
#
# COMPACT_ATOMS: atom_id res chain seq x y z
N MET A 1 12.82 23.36 -81.40
CA MET A 1 12.26 24.32 -80.43
C MET A 1 11.42 23.47 -79.49
N VAL A 2 12.04 22.95 -78.43
CA VAL A 2 11.39 22.07 -77.45
C VAL A 2 10.85 22.99 -76.33
N SER A 3 9.54 22.85 -76.10
CA SER A 3 8.75 23.71 -75.22
C SER A 3 9.12 23.50 -73.75
N LEU A 4 9.28 24.63 -73.00
CA LEU A 4 9.55 24.71 -71.56
C LEU A 4 8.52 24.03 -70.64
N LYS A 5 7.47 23.39 -71.21
CA LYS A 5 6.42 22.73 -70.45
C LYS A 5 6.72 21.29 -70.02
N ASP A 6 7.73 20.66 -70.65
CA ASP A 6 8.00 19.25 -70.36
C ASP A 6 9.01 19.03 -69.21
N TYR A 7 9.44 20.08 -68.53
CA TYR A 7 10.43 20.04 -67.42
C TYR A 7 9.79 20.15 -66.04
N CYS A 8 8.50 20.49 -65.93
CA CYS A 8 7.82 20.69 -64.62
C CYS A 8 7.12 19.45 -64.05
N ASP A 9 6.93 18.38 -64.83
CA ASP A 9 6.11 17.25 -64.38
C ASP A 9 6.90 16.05 -63.78
N LYS A 10 8.22 16.16 -63.61
CA LYS A 10 9.04 15.07 -63.04
C LYS A 10 9.55 15.28 -61.62
N PHE A 11 9.14 16.36 -60.92
CA PHE A 11 9.69 16.68 -59.60
C PHE A 11 8.69 16.60 -58.43
N LEU A 12 7.49 16.05 -58.63
CA LEU A 12 6.48 16.00 -57.55
C LEU A 12 5.98 14.58 -57.27
N LYS A 13 6.86 13.62 -57.03
CA LYS A 13 6.49 12.35 -56.38
C LYS A 13 7.63 11.87 -55.48
N GLY A 14 8.06 12.70 -54.57
CA GLY A 14 8.86 12.34 -53.41
C GLY A 14 7.94 12.25 -52.20
N LEU A 15 7.30 11.08 -52.00
CA LEU A 15 6.50 10.79 -50.80
C LEU A 15 7.44 10.72 -49.60
N CYS A 16 7.54 11.81 -48.83
CA CYS A 16 8.16 11.80 -47.51
C CYS A 16 7.29 11.01 -46.56
N ILE A 17 7.61 9.71 -46.36
CA ILE A 17 7.05 8.91 -45.28
C ILE A 17 7.77 9.35 -44.01
N CYS A 18 7.20 10.31 -43.27
CA CYS A 18 7.60 10.58 -41.89
C CYS A 18 7.13 9.41 -41.02
N ILE A 19 8.04 8.46 -40.78
CA ILE A 19 7.81 7.44 -39.72
C ILE A 19 7.93 8.19 -38.38
N ALA A 20 6.77 8.55 -37.81
CA ALA A 20 6.69 8.99 -36.43
C ALA A 20 6.94 7.76 -35.53
N VAL A 21 8.18 7.59 -35.11
CA VAL A 21 8.49 6.64 -34.03
C VAL A 21 7.93 7.22 -32.74
N LEU A 22 6.75 6.73 -32.35
CA LEU A 22 6.20 6.96 -31.03
C LEU A 22 7.07 6.22 -30.01
N TYR A 23 8.03 6.93 -29.44
CA TYR A 23 8.67 6.49 -28.20
C TYR A 23 7.63 6.55 -27.09
N SER A 24 7.08 5.38 -26.74
CA SER A 24 6.36 5.20 -25.48
C SER A 24 7.39 5.42 -24.37
N ILE A 25 7.42 6.60 -23.80
CA ILE A 25 8.15 6.87 -22.56
C ILE A 25 7.35 6.16 -21.47
N SER A 26 7.70 4.90 -21.20
CA SER A 26 7.32 4.25 -19.96
C SER A 26 8.01 5.04 -18.85
N SER A 27 7.26 5.90 -18.18
CA SER A 27 7.70 6.58 -16.97
C SER A 27 7.80 5.51 -15.87
N ALA A 28 8.93 4.80 -15.83
CA ALA A 28 9.35 4.17 -14.59
C ALA A 28 9.53 5.31 -13.59
N SER A 29 8.60 5.43 -12.65
CA SER A 29 8.74 6.31 -11.49
C SER A 29 10.04 5.89 -10.80
N ALA A 30 11.09 6.67 -11.00
CA ALA A 30 12.34 6.48 -10.29
C ALA A 30 12.01 6.59 -8.80
N ALA A 31 12.31 5.55 -8.04
CA ALA A 31 12.14 5.53 -6.60
C ALA A 31 12.95 6.69 -6.00
N GLU A 32 12.28 7.79 -5.64
CA GLU A 32 12.92 8.89 -4.93
C GLU A 32 13.39 8.35 -3.57
N ASN A 33 14.71 8.32 -3.37
CA ASN A 33 15.35 7.94 -2.10
C ASN A 33 15.10 6.48 -1.63
N GLY A 34 14.96 5.52 -2.54
CA GLY A 34 14.83 4.09 -2.21
C GLY A 34 13.42 3.65 -1.77
N TRP A 35 12.42 4.53 -1.82
CA TRP A 35 11.03 4.18 -1.58
C TRP A 35 10.36 3.58 -2.82
N THR A 36 9.62 2.50 -2.63
CA THR A 36 8.71 1.92 -3.62
C THR A 36 7.28 2.26 -3.22
N THR A 37 6.53 2.91 -4.11
CA THR A 37 5.13 3.24 -3.90
C THR A 37 4.25 2.04 -4.27
N LEU A 38 3.43 1.56 -3.33
CA LEU A 38 2.48 0.46 -3.53
C LEU A 38 1.06 0.99 -3.78
N ILE A 39 0.66 2.09 -3.13
CA ILE A 39 -0.60 2.81 -3.37
C ILE A 39 -0.29 4.31 -3.44
N SER A 40 -0.88 4.98 -4.44
CA SER A 40 -0.87 6.44 -4.58
C SER A 40 -2.24 6.91 -5.05
N GLY A 41 -3.04 7.48 -4.14
CA GLY A 41 -4.41 7.88 -4.46
C GLY A 41 -5.27 6.68 -4.84
N THR A 42 -5.75 6.66 -6.07
CA THR A 42 -6.57 5.57 -6.64
C THR A 42 -5.75 4.49 -7.35
N ASP A 43 -4.45 4.68 -7.49
CA ASP A 43 -3.57 3.77 -8.22
C ASP A 43 -2.87 2.79 -7.26
N GLY A 44 -2.54 1.58 -7.75
CA GLY A 44 -1.70 0.61 -7.05
C GLY A 44 -2.45 -0.61 -6.51
N ILE A 45 -3.77 -0.75 -6.70
CA ILE A 45 -4.50 -1.96 -6.29
C ILE A 45 -3.94 -3.21 -6.99
N GLU A 46 -3.38 -3.06 -8.18
CA GLU A 46 -2.74 -4.11 -8.97
C GLU A 46 -1.45 -4.67 -8.34
N ASN A 47 -0.87 -4.00 -7.34
CA ASN A 47 0.27 -4.49 -6.58
C ASN A 47 -0.12 -5.54 -5.52
N PHE A 48 -1.42 -5.80 -5.38
CA PHE A 48 -1.98 -6.68 -4.36
C PHE A 48 -2.83 -7.79 -4.98
N ASN A 49 -2.93 -8.90 -4.25
CA ASN A 49 -3.97 -9.90 -4.43
C ASN A 49 -5.06 -9.64 -3.38
N ILE A 50 -6.33 -9.80 -3.77
CA ILE A 50 -7.45 -9.69 -2.83
C ILE A 50 -7.66 -11.06 -2.18
N ASN A 51 -7.60 -11.10 -0.84
CA ASN A 51 -7.97 -12.24 -0.03
C ASN A 51 -9.22 -11.88 0.77
N GLY A 52 -10.33 -12.61 0.57
CA GLY A 52 -11.66 -12.28 1.10
C GLY A 52 -12.56 -11.59 0.05
N ASP A 53 -13.69 -11.02 0.50
CA ASP A 53 -14.76 -10.54 -0.36
C ASP A 53 -15.21 -9.10 -0.11
N ALA A 54 -14.37 -8.30 0.56
CA ALA A 54 -14.72 -6.89 0.75
C ALA A 54 -14.79 -6.12 -0.58
N ASP A 55 -15.61 -5.06 -0.60
CA ASP A 55 -15.89 -4.19 -1.74
C ASP A 55 -14.74 -3.23 -2.08
N TRP A 56 -13.53 -3.75 -2.21
CA TRP A 56 -12.36 -2.92 -2.50
C TRP A 56 -12.54 -2.08 -3.76
N THR A 57 -12.50 -0.76 -3.63
CA THR A 57 -12.72 0.20 -4.71
C THR A 57 -11.69 1.32 -4.69
N ALA A 58 -11.29 1.75 -5.90
CA ALA A 58 -10.40 2.89 -6.12
C ALA A 58 -11.25 4.14 -6.40
N LYS A 59 -11.42 5.04 -5.41
CA LYS A 59 -12.18 6.29 -5.53
C LYS A 59 -11.81 7.31 -4.44
N ASP A 60 -12.20 8.55 -4.60
CA ASP A 60 -12.00 9.61 -3.63
C ASP A 60 -10.54 9.73 -3.18
N ASN A 61 -9.61 9.64 -4.14
CA ASN A 61 -8.16 9.68 -3.92
C ASN A 61 -7.67 8.62 -2.91
N SER A 62 -8.22 7.40 -2.96
CA SER A 62 -7.83 6.28 -2.08
C SER A 62 -8.30 4.93 -2.63
N ILE A 63 -7.67 3.85 -2.18
CA ILE A 63 -8.22 2.50 -2.22
C ILE A 63 -8.98 2.29 -0.92
N GLN A 64 -10.24 1.82 -0.98
CA GLN A 64 -11.10 1.74 0.19
C GLN A 64 -12.03 0.53 0.15
N ALA A 65 -12.50 0.12 1.34
CA ALA A 65 -13.56 -0.87 1.52
C ALA A 65 -14.49 -0.47 2.66
N SER A 66 -15.75 -0.87 2.59
CA SER A 66 -16.80 -0.56 3.57
C SER A 66 -17.78 -1.70 3.82
N SER A 67 -17.75 -2.76 3.02
CA SER A 67 -18.64 -3.92 3.15
C SER A 67 -17.97 -5.20 2.67
N GLY A 68 -18.43 -6.32 3.20
CA GLY A 68 -17.98 -7.69 2.90
C GLY A 68 -18.70 -8.66 3.83
N THR A 69 -18.56 -9.97 3.61
CA THR A 69 -19.17 -11.01 4.46
C THR A 69 -18.25 -11.48 5.58
N GLY A 70 -16.95 -11.19 5.48
CA GLY A 70 -15.93 -11.51 6.47
C GLY A 70 -14.68 -10.65 6.27
N PRO A 71 -13.66 -10.82 7.13
CA PRO A 71 -12.40 -10.08 6.98
C PRO A 71 -11.78 -10.29 5.59
N SER A 72 -11.23 -9.21 5.03
CA SER A 72 -10.60 -9.21 3.71
C SER A 72 -9.34 -8.38 3.71
N TRP A 73 -8.35 -8.77 2.90
CA TRP A 73 -7.05 -8.13 2.82
C TRP A 73 -6.65 -7.83 1.38
N LEU A 74 -5.98 -6.71 1.18
CA LEU A 74 -5.09 -6.49 0.05
C LEU A 74 -3.72 -7.03 0.46
N VAL A 75 -3.30 -8.16 -0.13
CA VAL A 75 -2.03 -8.84 0.17
C VAL A 75 -1.02 -8.50 -0.91
N SER A 76 0.13 -7.90 -0.55
CA SER A 76 1.16 -7.53 -1.53
C SER A 76 1.66 -8.75 -2.30
N LYS A 77 1.93 -8.56 -3.60
CA LYS A 77 2.51 -9.60 -4.46
C LYS A 77 3.96 -9.92 -4.09
N ASP A 78 4.68 -8.90 -3.59
CA ASP A 78 6.05 -9.04 -3.11
C ASP A 78 6.09 -9.33 -1.61
N SER A 79 7.18 -10.01 -1.19
CA SER A 79 7.52 -10.26 0.21
C SER A 79 8.70 -9.39 0.65
N TYR A 80 8.74 -9.08 1.95
CA TYR A 80 9.72 -8.18 2.54
C TYR A 80 10.23 -8.75 3.86
N ALA A 81 11.54 -8.60 4.12
CA ALA A 81 12.20 -8.96 5.37
C ALA A 81 12.46 -7.71 6.23
N ASP A 82 13.47 -6.93 5.88
CA ASP A 82 13.84 -5.70 6.57
C ASP A 82 13.38 -4.50 5.76
N PHE A 83 12.60 -3.61 6.39
CA PHE A 83 11.98 -2.49 5.69
C PHE A 83 11.46 -1.43 6.63
N VAL A 84 11.21 -0.25 6.06
CA VAL A 84 10.32 0.78 6.61
C VAL A 84 9.08 0.85 5.72
N LEU A 85 7.90 0.64 6.30
CA LEU A 85 6.60 0.75 5.65
C LEU A 85 5.87 2.00 6.17
N ARG A 86 5.45 2.87 5.27
CA ARG A 86 4.62 4.04 5.58
C ARG A 86 3.23 3.83 4.99
N VAL A 87 2.20 4.00 5.82
CA VAL A 87 0.79 3.83 5.42
C VAL A 87 -0.02 5.04 5.85
N GLU A 88 -0.55 5.79 4.89
CA GLU A 88 -1.54 6.83 5.15
C GLU A 88 -2.95 6.25 5.04
N PHE A 89 -3.70 6.26 6.14
CA PHE A 89 -5.02 5.65 6.22
C PHE A 89 -6.04 6.56 6.88
N TRP A 90 -7.31 6.31 6.58
CA TRP A 90 -8.47 6.87 7.25
C TRP A 90 -9.40 5.73 7.66
N ALA A 91 -9.88 5.75 8.91
CA ALA A 91 -10.78 4.74 9.45
C ALA A 91 -12.05 5.40 9.99
N SER A 92 -13.21 4.76 9.85
CA SER A 92 -14.41 5.18 10.59
C SER A 92 -14.26 4.87 12.08
N ASP A 93 -15.05 5.54 12.94
CA ASP A 93 -14.97 5.36 14.40
C ASP A 93 -15.24 3.91 14.85
N ASP A 94 -15.98 3.16 14.06
CA ASP A 94 -16.33 1.76 14.30
C ASP A 94 -15.45 0.76 13.54
N ALA A 95 -14.42 1.25 12.85
CA ALA A 95 -13.55 0.38 12.04
C ALA A 95 -12.82 -0.65 12.89
N ASN A 96 -12.71 -1.85 12.34
CA ASN A 96 -11.75 -2.88 12.71
C ASN A 96 -10.91 -3.16 11.48
N SER A 97 -9.63 -2.87 11.54
CA SER A 97 -8.67 -2.96 10.47
C SER A 97 -7.26 -3.19 11.04
N GLY A 98 -6.28 -3.37 10.20
CA GLY A 98 -4.88 -3.54 10.60
C GLY A 98 -3.94 -3.54 9.41
N ILE A 99 -2.67 -3.30 9.72
CA ILE A 99 -1.56 -3.44 8.78
C ILE A 99 -0.78 -4.68 9.20
N TYR A 100 -0.83 -5.70 8.36
CA TYR A 100 -0.17 -6.99 8.56
C TYR A 100 1.19 -6.97 7.87
N VAL A 101 2.22 -7.47 8.52
CA VAL A 101 3.58 -7.51 7.98
C VAL A 101 4.23 -8.86 8.25
N ARG A 102 5.21 -9.25 7.40
CA ARG A 102 5.92 -10.52 7.46
C ARG A 102 5.00 -11.72 7.58
N CYS A 103 3.94 -11.76 6.77
CA CYS A 103 2.98 -12.85 6.80
C CYS A 103 3.63 -14.15 6.31
N ALA A 104 3.60 -15.21 7.13
CA ALA A 104 4.20 -16.50 6.80
C ALA A 104 3.45 -17.25 5.68
N ASP A 105 2.17 -16.92 5.45
CA ASP A 105 1.30 -17.54 4.46
C ASP A 105 0.42 -16.48 3.81
N SER A 106 0.61 -16.25 2.50
CA SER A 106 -0.13 -15.24 1.73
C SER A 106 -1.62 -15.59 1.55
N GLU A 107 -1.97 -16.87 1.65
CA GLU A 107 -3.34 -17.36 1.50
C GLU A 107 -4.10 -17.38 2.83
N ARG A 108 -3.37 -17.37 3.96
CA ARG A 108 -3.94 -17.44 5.30
C ARG A 108 -3.42 -16.30 6.17
N ILE A 109 -3.99 -15.11 5.99
CA ILE A 109 -3.65 -13.92 6.76
C ILE A 109 -4.42 -13.94 8.08
N THR A 110 -3.69 -13.97 9.18
CA THR A 110 -4.23 -13.91 10.56
C THR A 110 -3.25 -13.18 11.48
N ASP A 111 -3.73 -12.75 12.64
CA ASP A 111 -2.94 -12.19 13.74
C ASP A 111 -1.95 -13.18 14.38
N ARG A 112 -1.92 -14.43 13.90
CA ARG A 112 -1.00 -15.51 14.33
C ARG A 112 0.01 -15.89 13.25
N THR A 113 -0.30 -15.59 12.00
CA THR A 113 0.59 -15.86 10.86
C THR A 113 1.29 -14.61 10.36
N CYS A 114 1.01 -13.46 10.94
CA CYS A 114 1.60 -12.15 10.65
C CYS A 114 1.81 -11.36 11.95
N TYR A 115 2.63 -10.31 11.90
CA TYR A 115 2.55 -9.20 12.86
C TYR A 115 1.46 -8.23 12.40
N GLU A 116 0.50 -7.93 13.27
CA GLU A 116 -0.61 -7.02 12.99
C GLU A 116 -0.46 -5.71 13.78
N ALA A 117 -0.15 -4.60 13.10
CA ALA A 117 -0.32 -3.26 13.66
C ALA A 117 -1.80 -2.88 13.58
N ASN A 118 -2.49 -2.93 14.72
CA ASN A 118 -3.94 -2.90 14.78
C ASN A 118 -4.54 -1.49 14.62
N ILE A 119 -5.75 -1.44 14.05
CA ILE A 119 -6.61 -0.25 13.92
C ILE A 119 -7.98 -0.60 14.49
N PHE A 120 -8.16 -0.39 15.80
CA PHE A 120 -9.41 -0.70 16.47
C PHE A 120 -9.63 0.17 17.72
N ASP A 121 -10.20 1.36 17.54
CA ASP A 121 -10.38 2.36 18.60
C ASP A 121 -11.34 1.94 19.71
N GLN A 122 -12.31 1.09 19.39
CA GLN A 122 -13.36 0.64 20.32
C GLN A 122 -12.94 -0.55 21.18
N ARG A 123 -11.75 -1.15 20.94
CA ARG A 123 -11.30 -2.29 21.72
C ARG A 123 -10.93 -1.87 23.14
N GLY A 124 -11.51 -2.53 24.14
CA GLY A 124 -11.23 -2.25 25.56
C GLY A 124 -9.85 -2.69 26.01
N ASP A 125 -9.35 -3.81 25.48
CA ASP A 125 -8.06 -4.39 25.80
C ASP A 125 -6.92 -3.67 25.02
N PRO A 126 -5.92 -3.10 25.71
CA PRO A 126 -4.80 -2.41 25.06
C PRO A 126 -3.94 -3.33 24.16
N SER A 127 -3.95 -4.65 24.40
CA SER A 127 -3.25 -5.62 23.55
C SER A 127 -3.83 -5.72 22.13
N PHE A 128 -5.05 -5.21 21.93
CA PHE A 128 -5.77 -5.17 20.66
C PHE A 128 -6.23 -3.75 20.32
N GLY A 129 -5.69 -2.73 20.96
CA GLY A 129 -6.01 -1.33 20.68
C GLY A 129 -5.27 -0.82 19.43
N THR A 130 -5.73 0.32 18.92
CA THR A 130 -5.04 1.00 17.81
C THR A 130 -3.59 1.31 18.17
N GLY A 131 -2.66 0.86 17.32
CA GLY A 131 -1.22 1.05 17.51
C GLY A 131 -0.51 -0.09 18.25
N ALA A 132 -1.23 -1.08 18.78
CA ALA A 132 -0.63 -2.30 19.32
C ALA A 132 -0.12 -3.21 18.20
N ILE A 133 0.81 -4.11 18.52
CA ILE A 133 1.06 -5.33 17.73
C ILE A 133 0.35 -6.48 18.43
N VAL A 134 -0.70 -6.98 17.79
CA VAL A 134 -1.60 -7.99 18.34
C VAL A 134 -0.81 -9.22 18.80
N HIS A 135 -1.03 -9.65 20.06
CA HIS A 135 -0.34 -10.76 20.73
C HIS A 135 1.15 -10.58 21.04
N VAL A 136 1.75 -9.45 20.63
CA VAL A 136 3.19 -9.19 20.83
C VAL A 136 3.40 -8.04 21.81
N ALA A 137 2.79 -6.88 21.55
CA ALA A 137 2.98 -5.69 22.35
C ALA A 137 1.69 -4.87 22.48
N PRO A 138 1.20 -4.60 23.70
CA PRO A 138 0.09 -3.68 23.94
C PRO A 138 0.50 -2.24 23.62
N VAL A 139 -0.50 -1.38 23.40
CA VAL A 139 -0.30 0.06 23.34
C VAL A 139 -0.49 0.68 24.73
N ASP A 140 0.36 1.68 25.07
CA ASP A 140 0.28 2.40 26.33
C ASP A 140 -0.94 3.34 26.42
N GLU A 141 -1.38 3.61 27.65
CA GLU A 141 -2.38 4.65 27.92
C GLU A 141 -1.72 6.06 27.98
N PRO A 142 -2.37 7.13 27.50
CA PRO A 142 -3.68 7.12 26.84
C PRO A 142 -3.57 6.57 25.42
N ARG A 143 -4.42 5.60 25.08
CA ARG A 143 -4.44 4.97 23.76
C ARG A 143 -4.77 5.97 22.66
N PRO A 144 -4.08 5.91 21.52
CA PRO A 144 -4.41 6.74 20.36
C PRO A 144 -5.81 6.42 19.82
N LYS A 145 -6.43 7.42 19.23
CA LYS A 145 -7.69 7.32 18.49
C LYS A 145 -7.46 7.84 17.08
N VAL A 146 -7.96 7.11 16.10
CA VAL A 146 -7.71 7.38 14.65
C VAL A 146 -9.00 7.57 13.85
N GLY A 147 -10.15 7.29 14.46
CA GLY A 147 -11.45 7.41 13.79
C GLY A 147 -11.73 8.81 13.26
N GLY A 148 -12.33 8.88 12.05
CA GLY A 148 -12.79 10.12 11.44
C GLY A 148 -11.69 11.01 10.81
N THR A 149 -10.40 10.67 10.93
CA THR A 149 -9.29 11.49 10.44
C THR A 149 -8.28 10.68 9.62
N TRP A 150 -7.42 11.38 8.84
CA TRP A 150 -6.27 10.76 8.19
C TRP A 150 -5.13 10.61 9.19
N ASN A 151 -4.51 9.44 9.15
CA ASN A 151 -3.43 9.03 10.05
C ASN A 151 -2.28 8.42 9.26
N VAL A 152 -1.12 8.32 9.89
CA VAL A 152 0.09 7.72 9.32
C VAL A 152 0.64 6.68 10.29
N PHE A 153 0.73 5.42 9.84
CA PHE A 153 1.62 4.45 10.43
C PHE A 153 3.00 4.49 9.75
N VAL A 154 4.05 4.39 10.54
CA VAL A 154 5.39 4.02 10.10
C VAL A 154 5.79 2.75 10.86
N ILE A 155 5.93 1.64 10.14
CA ILE A 155 6.30 0.34 10.69
C ILE A 155 7.69 0.01 10.22
N THR A 156 8.61 -0.22 11.16
CA THR A 156 10.00 -0.60 10.87
C THR A 156 10.24 -2.03 11.33
N MET A 157 10.72 -2.86 10.41
CA MET A 157 11.20 -4.21 10.65
C MET A 157 12.69 -4.24 10.33
N ASP A 158 13.55 -4.47 11.33
CA ASP A 158 15.01 -4.51 11.19
C ASP A 158 15.56 -5.71 12.00
N GLY A 159 15.79 -6.83 11.32
CA GLY A 159 16.05 -8.10 11.99
C GLY A 159 14.88 -8.49 12.90
N ASP A 160 15.16 -8.71 14.18
CA ASP A 160 14.19 -8.97 15.24
C ASP A 160 13.53 -7.70 15.84
N HIS A 161 13.99 -6.50 15.43
CA HIS A 161 13.51 -5.25 15.98
C HIS A 161 12.26 -4.76 15.24
N LEU A 162 11.15 -4.70 15.95
CA LEU A 162 9.86 -4.28 15.46
C LEU A 162 9.44 -2.97 16.15
N MET A 163 9.25 -1.93 15.33
CA MET A 163 8.87 -0.60 15.79
C MET A 163 7.63 -0.11 15.05
N VAL A 164 6.70 0.52 15.79
CA VAL A 164 5.50 1.14 15.21
C VAL A 164 5.40 2.57 15.70
N ASP A 165 5.32 3.52 14.77
CA ASP A 165 4.98 4.91 15.02
C ASP A 165 3.61 5.21 14.42
N LEU A 166 2.71 5.78 15.22
CA LEU A 166 1.42 6.30 14.78
C LEU A 166 1.41 7.82 14.94
N ASN A 167 1.23 8.54 13.83
CA ASN A 167 1.23 10.01 13.81
C ASN A 167 2.47 10.62 14.49
N ASN A 168 3.66 10.07 14.19
CA ASN A 168 4.95 10.44 14.74
C ASN A 168 5.13 10.15 16.27
N LYS A 169 4.26 9.36 16.87
CA LYS A 169 4.40 8.89 18.24
C LYS A 169 4.66 7.39 18.24
N ARG A 170 5.77 6.95 18.88
CA ARG A 170 6.08 5.54 19.07
C ARG A 170 5.00 4.88 19.92
N THR A 171 4.39 3.81 19.40
CA THR A 171 3.40 3.00 20.11
C THR A 171 3.92 1.63 20.46
N VAL A 172 4.87 1.09 19.68
CA VAL A 172 5.55 -0.19 19.95
C VAL A 172 7.02 -0.07 19.62
N ASP A 173 7.86 -0.66 20.49
CA ASP A 173 9.30 -0.79 20.32
C ASP A 173 9.74 -2.07 21.03
N VAL A 174 9.83 -3.20 20.30
CA VAL A 174 10.08 -4.52 20.86
C VAL A 174 11.00 -5.34 19.97
N ARG A 175 11.50 -6.44 20.53
CA ARG A 175 12.19 -7.48 19.78
C ARG A 175 11.37 -8.74 19.78
N ASP A 176 11.17 -9.29 18.59
CA ASP A 176 10.45 -10.55 18.35
C ASP A 176 10.98 -11.21 17.08
N GLU A 177 11.37 -12.48 17.17
CA GLU A 177 12.00 -13.23 16.09
C GLU A 177 11.10 -14.32 15.48
N LEU A 178 9.76 -14.25 15.75
CA LEU A 178 8.82 -15.28 15.29
C LEU A 178 8.68 -15.33 13.77
N LEU A 179 8.72 -14.18 13.10
CA LEU A 179 8.49 -14.05 11.65
C LEU A 179 9.60 -13.22 10.99
N ASP A 180 10.29 -13.83 10.02
CA ASP A 180 11.45 -13.24 9.34
C ASP A 180 11.08 -12.38 8.12
N SER A 181 10.13 -12.84 7.32
CA SER A 181 9.76 -12.21 6.05
C SER A 181 8.38 -12.65 5.59
N GLY A 182 7.81 -11.90 4.66
CA GLY A 182 6.54 -12.23 4.02
C GLY A 182 5.88 -11.02 3.37
N PRO A 183 4.73 -11.19 2.72
CA PRO A 183 3.95 -10.10 2.19
C PRO A 183 3.40 -9.22 3.31
N ILE A 184 2.95 -8.01 2.93
CA ILE A 184 2.13 -7.13 3.76
C ILE A 184 0.66 -7.32 3.42
N GLY A 185 -0.22 -7.09 4.41
CA GLY A 185 -1.67 -7.12 4.25
C GLY A 185 -2.31 -5.83 4.76
N LEU A 186 -3.21 -5.25 3.98
CA LEU A 186 -4.04 -4.13 4.39
C LEU A 186 -5.45 -4.66 4.63
N GLN A 187 -5.93 -4.63 5.87
CA GLN A 187 -7.19 -5.29 6.24
C GLN A 187 -8.41 -4.38 6.12
N TRP A 188 -9.52 -4.98 5.72
CA TRP A 188 -10.87 -4.57 6.08
C TRP A 188 -11.51 -5.68 6.94
N GLY A 189 -11.93 -5.36 8.15
CA GLY A 189 -12.64 -6.28 9.04
C GLY A 189 -14.04 -5.79 9.37
N ARG A 190 -14.22 -4.48 9.53
CA ARG A 190 -15.51 -3.82 9.81
C ARG A 190 -15.39 -2.31 9.62
N GLY A 191 -16.54 -1.63 9.46
CA GLY A 191 -16.62 -0.18 9.28
C GLY A 191 -16.09 0.23 7.91
N LYS A 192 -15.49 1.40 7.81
CA LYS A 192 -14.86 1.89 6.58
C LYS A 192 -13.38 2.14 6.78
N ILE A 193 -12.56 1.63 5.86
CA ILE A 193 -11.12 1.88 5.79
C ILE A 193 -10.75 2.48 4.43
N ARG A 194 -9.78 3.38 4.42
CA ARG A 194 -9.24 4.02 3.20
C ARG A 194 -7.74 4.10 3.33
N PHE A 195 -7.03 3.77 2.24
CA PHE A 195 -5.58 3.89 2.09
C PHE A 195 -5.30 4.82 0.91
N ARG A 196 -4.61 5.94 1.13
CA ARG A 196 -4.29 6.88 0.03
C ARG A 196 -2.82 6.90 -0.35
N LYS A 197 -1.94 6.42 0.54
CA LYS A 197 -0.52 6.31 0.29
C LYS A 197 0.06 5.14 1.05
N VAL A 198 0.70 4.23 0.34
CA VAL A 198 1.44 3.10 0.91
C VAL A 198 2.78 3.03 0.21
N GLU A 199 3.85 3.20 0.98
CA GLU A 199 5.23 3.22 0.49
C GLU A 199 6.09 2.30 1.35
N ILE A 200 7.00 1.57 0.71
CA ILE A 200 7.94 0.70 1.39
C ILE A 200 9.36 1.00 0.95
N ARG A 201 10.30 0.96 1.89
CA ARG A 201 11.73 1.07 1.64
C ARG A 201 12.43 -0.09 2.30
N LYS A 202 13.15 -0.90 1.51
CA LYS A 202 14.01 -1.98 2.03
C LYS A 202 15.20 -1.38 2.79
N LEU A 203 15.57 -2.01 3.89
CA LEU A 203 16.75 -1.66 4.71
C LEU A 203 17.97 -2.46 4.27
#